data_bdd1d6454a57474e18d4df20a15dc01b
#
_entry.id   bdd1d6454a57474e18d4df20a15dc01b
#
_cell.length_a   1.000
_cell.length_b   1.000
_cell.length_c   1.000
_cell.angle_alpha   90.00
_cell.angle_beta   90.00
_cell.angle_gamma   90.00
#
_symmetry.space_group_name_H-M   'P 1'
#
loop_
_entity.id
_entity.type
_entity.pdbx_description
1 polymer ?
#
loop_
_entity_poly.entity_id
_entity_poly.type
_entity_poly.pdbx_seq_one_letter_code
_entity_poly.pdbx_strand_id
1 'polypeptide(L)'
;STFNRGNDQTCGLAEAEITLAHNDDNTTTITGFIKSEEGDHITIDWTGVIEGMNLADEPENPTDGTYFNFVSANVCWMGQYGWQDFQIAFTDANGVVLTCDFYACTQAETNYLPDGEYLVAADYKCVYSASYSFIDLNDGGPLQDLQSGKVIVAEVDGQYKFTFENIAYGADLKTFNGVYVGQVGSVA
;
A
#
# COMPACT_ATOMS: atom_id res chain seq x y z
N SER A 1 3.00 4.21 24.57
CA SER A 1 2.58 5.50 23.97
C SER A 1 2.56 6.58 25.05
N THR A 2 2.79 7.79 24.67
CA THR A 2 2.78 8.95 25.57
C THR A 2 1.97 10.08 24.94
N PHE A 3 1.38 10.94 25.77
CA PHE A 3 0.79 12.19 25.30
C PHE A 3 1.41 13.39 26.00
N ASN A 4 1.40 14.55 25.34
CA ASN A 4 1.96 15.79 25.87
C ASN A 4 0.86 16.64 26.48
N ARG A 5 1.03 17.01 27.77
CA ARG A 5 0.11 17.89 28.54
C ARG A 5 0.26 19.38 28.19
N GLY A 6 1.19 19.75 27.31
CA GLY A 6 1.71 21.10 27.26
C GLY A 6 2.80 21.32 28.29
N ASN A 7 3.58 22.38 28.19
CA ASN A 7 4.71 22.67 29.07
C ASN A 7 5.80 21.58 29.13
N ASP A 8 6.03 20.87 28.05
CA ASP A 8 7.03 19.80 27.88
C ASP A 8 6.88 18.59 28.84
N GLN A 9 5.71 18.44 29.46
CA GLN A 9 5.41 17.26 30.29
C GLN A 9 4.75 16.17 29.43
N THR A 10 5.34 14.99 29.42
CA THR A 10 4.78 13.77 28.82
C THR A 10 4.33 12.81 29.91
N CYS A 11 3.15 12.20 29.71
CA CYS A 11 2.63 11.17 30.60
C CYS A 11 2.60 9.83 29.88
N GLY A 12 2.80 8.75 30.62
CA GLY A 12 2.52 7.41 30.15
C GLY A 12 1.02 7.23 29.85
N LEU A 13 0.69 6.44 28.86
CA LEU A 13 -0.67 6.07 28.50
C LEU A 13 -1.04 4.78 29.20
N ALA A 14 -2.05 4.82 30.09
CA ALA A 14 -2.55 3.64 30.80
C ALA A 14 -3.62 2.91 30.00
N GLU A 15 -4.56 3.66 29.41
CA GLU A 15 -5.69 3.12 28.68
C GLU A 15 -6.14 4.12 27.60
N ALA A 16 -6.55 3.65 26.44
CA ALA A 16 -7.20 4.47 25.43
C ALA A 16 -8.16 3.62 24.60
N GLU A 17 -9.31 4.20 24.31
CA GLU A 17 -10.25 3.68 23.34
C GLU A 17 -10.65 4.85 22.45
N ILE A 18 -10.38 4.74 21.14
CA ILE A 18 -10.68 5.78 20.17
C ILE A 18 -11.41 5.13 19.01
N THR A 19 -12.58 5.64 18.69
CA THR A 19 -13.38 5.24 17.54
C THR A 19 -13.37 6.37 16.52
N LEU A 20 -13.09 6.01 15.27
CA LEU A 20 -13.22 6.91 14.12
C LEU A 20 -14.38 6.45 13.25
N ALA A 21 -15.23 7.37 12.88
CA ALA A 21 -16.31 7.15 11.93
C ALA A 21 -16.24 8.22 10.83
N HIS A 22 -16.19 7.79 9.58
CA HIS A 22 -16.31 8.69 8.44
C HIS A 22 -17.79 8.89 8.12
N ASN A 23 -18.19 10.14 7.91
CA ASN A 23 -19.57 10.52 7.64
C ASN A 23 -19.75 10.84 6.13
N ASP A 24 -20.97 10.68 5.64
CA ASP A 24 -21.33 10.91 4.23
C ASP A 24 -21.11 12.36 3.75
N ASP A 25 -20.91 13.30 4.67
CA ASP A 25 -20.65 14.72 4.39
C ASP A 25 -19.17 15.10 4.37
N ASN A 26 -18.27 14.13 4.23
CA ASN A 26 -16.81 14.27 4.30
C ASN A 26 -16.27 14.76 5.66
N THR A 27 -17.05 14.67 6.72
CA THR A 27 -16.55 14.88 8.07
C THR A 27 -16.12 13.55 8.69
N THR A 28 -15.25 13.62 9.68
CA THR A 28 -14.87 12.49 10.52
C THR A 28 -15.32 12.75 11.94
N THR A 29 -15.97 11.79 12.56
CA THR A 29 -16.29 11.82 13.99
C THR A 29 -15.24 10.99 14.72
N ILE A 30 -14.62 11.57 15.74
CA ILE A 30 -13.67 10.92 16.63
C ILE A 30 -14.29 10.92 18.01
N THR A 31 -14.54 9.74 18.56
CA THR A 31 -15.03 9.58 19.93
C THR A 31 -14.16 8.64 20.71
N GLY A 32 -14.14 8.78 22.02
CA GLY A 32 -13.39 7.88 22.88
C GLY A 32 -12.84 8.53 24.13
N PHE A 33 -11.85 7.87 24.70
CA PHE A 33 -11.15 8.42 25.88
C PHE A 33 -9.68 8.02 25.90
N ILE A 34 -8.92 8.80 26.64
CA ILE A 34 -7.51 8.54 26.96
C ILE A 34 -7.35 8.69 28.47
N LYS A 35 -6.68 7.72 29.10
CA LYS A 35 -6.34 7.74 30.52
C LYS A 35 -4.84 7.65 30.71
N SER A 36 -4.27 8.54 31.51
CA SER A 36 -2.86 8.51 31.86
C SER A 36 -2.57 7.55 33.01
N GLU A 37 -1.31 7.12 33.13
CA GLU A 37 -0.82 6.38 34.29
C GLU A 37 -0.96 7.18 35.61
N GLU A 38 -1.03 8.51 35.53
CA GLU A 38 -1.21 9.41 36.65
C GLU A 38 -2.67 9.67 37.00
N GLY A 39 -3.61 9.08 36.23
CA GLY A 39 -5.05 9.12 36.51
C GLY A 39 -5.83 10.23 35.80
N ASP A 40 -5.19 11.02 34.95
CA ASP A 40 -5.93 11.97 34.11
C ASP A 40 -6.83 11.22 33.12
N HIS A 41 -8.01 11.77 32.90
CA HIS A 41 -8.99 11.23 31.97
C HIS A 41 -9.41 12.32 30.99
N ILE A 42 -9.21 12.05 29.69
CA ILE A 42 -9.59 12.92 28.60
C ILE A 42 -10.66 12.21 27.79
N THR A 43 -11.81 12.82 27.66
CA THR A 43 -12.86 12.37 26.73
C THR A 43 -12.71 13.12 25.40
N ILE A 44 -12.82 12.39 24.31
CA ILE A 44 -12.76 12.92 22.95
C ILE A 44 -14.16 12.79 22.35
N ASP A 45 -14.71 13.91 21.88
CA ASP A 45 -15.93 13.98 21.11
C ASP A 45 -15.76 15.13 20.11
N TRP A 46 -15.43 14.78 18.91
CA TRP A 46 -15.12 15.74 17.86
C TRP A 46 -15.69 15.30 16.54
N THR A 47 -16.26 16.23 15.78
CA THR A 47 -16.69 16.00 14.39
C THR A 47 -16.24 17.18 13.55
N GLY A 48 -15.59 16.91 12.44
CA GLY A 48 -15.10 17.94 11.53
C GLY A 48 -14.29 17.36 10.37
N VAL A 49 -13.74 18.27 9.58
CA VAL A 49 -12.81 17.90 8.51
C VAL A 49 -11.40 17.85 9.08
N ILE A 50 -10.70 16.76 8.88
CA ILE A 50 -9.28 16.62 9.22
C ILE A 50 -8.48 17.07 7.98
N GLU A 51 -7.91 18.28 8.02
CA GLU A 51 -7.06 18.76 6.93
C GLU A 51 -5.79 17.92 6.83
N GLY A 52 -5.49 17.42 5.62
CA GLY A 52 -4.31 16.59 5.34
C GLY A 52 -4.44 15.13 5.72
N MET A 53 -5.55 14.70 6.31
CA MET A 53 -5.94 13.31 6.41
C MET A 53 -7.01 13.04 5.37
N ASN A 54 -6.61 12.60 4.20
CA ASN A 54 -7.55 12.01 3.26
C ASN A 54 -7.84 10.59 3.76
N LEU A 55 -8.81 10.44 4.67
CA LEU A 55 -9.33 9.12 5.09
C LEU A 55 -10.16 8.46 3.97
N ALA A 56 -10.39 9.18 2.91
CA ALA A 56 -10.96 8.71 1.65
C ALA A 56 -9.86 8.37 0.63
N ASP A 57 -8.72 7.88 1.06
CA ASP A 57 -7.81 7.23 0.12
C ASP A 57 -8.15 5.72 -0.02
N GLU A 58 -9.41 5.44 -0.36
CA GLU A 58 -9.55 4.81 -1.67
C GLU A 58 -8.96 5.80 -2.67
N PRO A 59 -7.86 5.46 -3.37
CA PRO A 59 -7.30 6.37 -4.36
C PRO A 59 -8.44 6.78 -5.26
N GLU A 60 -8.76 8.10 -5.28
CA GLU A 60 -9.78 8.61 -6.19
C GLU A 60 -9.42 8.04 -7.55
N ASN A 61 -10.35 7.25 -8.08
CA ASN A 61 -10.17 6.65 -9.41
C ASN A 61 -9.77 7.81 -10.32
N PRO A 62 -8.50 7.93 -10.75
CA PRO A 62 -8.05 9.11 -11.46
C PRO A 62 -8.96 9.30 -12.64
N THR A 63 -9.56 10.47 -12.74
CA THR A 63 -10.65 10.78 -13.69
C THR A 63 -10.22 10.72 -15.16
N ASP A 64 -8.95 10.40 -15.43
CA ASP A 64 -8.33 10.36 -16.75
C ASP A 64 -7.43 9.14 -17.02
N GLY A 65 -7.40 8.13 -16.13
CA GLY A 65 -6.59 6.92 -16.28
C GLY A 65 -7.37 5.64 -15.99
N THR A 66 -6.84 4.50 -16.45
CA THR A 66 -7.34 3.18 -16.05
C THR A 66 -6.98 2.93 -14.59
N TYR A 67 -7.91 2.37 -13.83
CA TYR A 67 -7.70 2.00 -12.44
C TYR A 67 -7.99 0.50 -12.24
N PHE A 68 -7.07 -0.21 -11.58
CA PHE A 68 -7.25 -1.62 -11.25
C PHE A 68 -7.38 -1.82 -9.74
N ASN A 69 -8.45 -2.48 -9.34
CA ASN A 69 -8.64 -2.96 -7.98
C ASN A 69 -8.35 -4.47 -7.97
N PHE A 70 -7.15 -4.83 -7.52
CA PHE A 70 -6.74 -6.22 -7.49
C PHE A 70 -7.38 -6.93 -6.30
N VAL A 71 -7.89 -8.14 -6.53
CA VAL A 71 -8.64 -8.93 -5.54
C VAL A 71 -7.85 -10.13 -5.03
N SER A 72 -6.73 -10.46 -5.67
CA SER A 72 -5.82 -11.49 -5.17
C SER A 72 -4.37 -11.16 -5.52
N ALA A 73 -3.44 -11.65 -4.70
CA ALA A 73 -2.01 -11.58 -4.93
C ALA A 73 -1.35 -12.91 -4.53
N ASN A 74 -0.48 -13.43 -5.38
CA ASN A 74 0.22 -14.69 -5.14
C ASN A 74 1.69 -14.54 -5.50
N VAL A 75 2.59 -15.04 -4.64
CA VAL A 75 4.00 -15.17 -4.96
C VAL A 75 4.14 -16.26 -6.02
N CYS A 76 4.62 -15.91 -7.19
CA CYS A 76 4.91 -16.84 -8.27
C CYS A 76 6.31 -17.43 -8.14
N TRP A 77 7.24 -16.62 -7.65
CA TRP A 77 8.63 -16.99 -7.44
C TRP A 77 9.28 -16.11 -6.38
N MET A 78 10.24 -16.68 -5.66
CA MET A 78 11.05 -15.98 -4.67
C MET A 78 12.48 -16.56 -4.71
N GLY A 79 13.48 -15.68 -4.68
CA GLY A 79 14.86 -16.08 -4.74
C GLY A 79 15.83 -14.99 -4.34
N GLN A 80 17.11 -15.17 -4.69
CA GLN A 80 18.15 -14.21 -4.35
C GLN A 80 19.15 -14.08 -5.52
N TYR A 81 19.20 -12.89 -6.09
CA TYR A 81 20.19 -12.49 -7.11
C TYR A 81 21.09 -11.36 -6.59
N GLY A 82 21.78 -11.59 -5.47
CA GLY A 82 22.49 -10.55 -4.75
C GLY A 82 21.58 -9.70 -3.86
N TRP A 83 20.29 -9.69 -4.14
CA TRP A 83 19.19 -9.04 -3.42
C TRP A 83 18.02 -10.01 -3.32
N GLN A 84 17.18 -9.85 -2.32
CA GLN A 84 15.94 -10.63 -2.25
C GLN A 84 15.01 -10.21 -3.40
N ASP A 85 14.49 -11.18 -4.10
CA ASP A 85 13.68 -11.04 -5.28
C ASP A 85 12.33 -11.75 -5.08
N PHE A 86 11.22 -11.05 -5.39
CA PHE A 86 9.87 -11.53 -5.21
C PHE A 86 9.05 -11.27 -6.48
N GLN A 87 8.69 -12.32 -7.18
CA GLN A 87 7.74 -12.19 -8.28
C GLN A 87 6.32 -12.44 -7.77
N ILE A 88 5.47 -11.41 -7.84
CA ILE A 88 4.10 -11.44 -7.33
C ILE A 88 3.13 -11.14 -8.48
N ALA A 89 2.14 -12.01 -8.65
CA ALA A 89 1.04 -11.81 -9.58
C ALA A 89 -0.21 -11.32 -8.83
N PHE A 90 -0.73 -10.19 -9.27
CA PHE A 90 -1.96 -9.57 -8.79
C PHE A 90 -3.06 -9.77 -9.84
N THR A 91 -4.24 -10.21 -9.42
CA THR A 91 -5.36 -10.43 -10.33
C THR A 91 -6.56 -9.57 -9.93
N ASP A 92 -7.17 -8.88 -10.88
CA ASP A 92 -8.40 -8.14 -10.67
C ASP A 92 -9.65 -9.01 -10.90
N ALA A 93 -10.85 -8.45 -10.65
CA ALA A 93 -12.11 -9.16 -10.83
C ALA A 93 -12.45 -9.49 -12.29
N ASN A 94 -11.80 -8.83 -13.26
CA ASN A 94 -12.00 -9.03 -14.70
C ASN A 94 -10.97 -9.99 -15.31
N GLY A 95 -10.05 -10.51 -14.50
CA GLY A 95 -9.00 -11.42 -14.94
C GLY A 95 -7.77 -10.72 -15.52
N VAL A 96 -7.64 -9.41 -15.34
CA VAL A 96 -6.37 -8.71 -15.61
C VAL A 96 -5.33 -9.19 -14.63
N VAL A 97 -4.15 -9.54 -15.11
CA VAL A 97 -3.04 -10.01 -14.27
C VAL A 97 -1.85 -9.07 -14.42
N LEU A 98 -1.45 -8.47 -13.30
CA LEU A 98 -0.23 -7.70 -13.18
C LEU A 98 0.83 -8.55 -12.47
N THR A 99 1.96 -8.79 -13.12
CA THR A 99 3.10 -9.48 -12.52
C THR A 99 4.20 -8.47 -12.27
N CYS A 100 4.58 -8.31 -10.99
CA CYS A 100 5.69 -7.46 -10.59
C CYS A 100 6.83 -8.31 -10.04
N ASP A 101 8.03 -7.99 -10.48
CA ASP A 101 9.28 -8.62 -10.05
C ASP A 101 10.04 -7.63 -9.17
N PHE A 102 9.87 -7.75 -7.84
CA PHE A 102 10.37 -6.81 -6.84
C PHE A 102 11.76 -7.19 -6.37
N TYR A 103 12.69 -6.26 -6.48
CA TYR A 103 14.04 -6.37 -5.93
C TYR A 103 14.14 -5.57 -4.64
N ALA A 104 14.19 -6.26 -3.50
CA ALA A 104 14.20 -5.64 -2.18
C ALA A 104 15.60 -5.35 -1.66
N CYS A 105 15.73 -4.34 -0.79
CA CYS A 105 17.01 -3.86 -0.24
C CYS A 105 17.59 -4.78 0.86
N THR A 106 17.46 -6.08 0.74
CA THR A 106 18.03 -6.99 1.72
C THR A 106 18.86 -8.06 1.06
N GLN A 107 20.04 -8.33 1.61
CA GLN A 107 20.87 -9.46 1.23
C GLN A 107 20.59 -10.72 2.07
N ALA A 108 19.82 -10.57 3.14
CA ALA A 108 19.39 -11.71 3.95
C ALA A 108 18.15 -12.34 3.30
N GLU A 109 18.08 -13.67 3.32
CA GLU A 109 16.85 -14.37 2.98
C GLU A 109 15.74 -13.92 3.92
N THR A 110 14.66 -13.39 3.36
CA THR A 110 13.45 -13.04 4.08
C THR A 110 12.26 -13.70 3.41
N ASN A 111 11.24 -14.00 4.19
CA ASN A 111 9.99 -14.57 3.68
C ASN A 111 8.92 -13.49 3.47
N TYR A 112 9.32 -12.24 3.50
CA TYR A 112 8.42 -11.09 3.33
C TYR A 112 9.06 -10.04 2.45
N LEU A 113 8.24 -9.34 1.67
CA LEU A 113 8.64 -8.18 0.91
C LEU A 113 8.67 -6.97 1.84
N PRO A 114 9.82 -6.27 1.98
CA PRO A 114 9.91 -5.11 2.84
C PRO A 114 9.00 -3.96 2.40
N ASP A 115 8.51 -3.20 3.37
CA ASP A 115 7.84 -1.93 3.11
C ASP A 115 8.78 -0.97 2.39
N GLY A 116 8.24 -0.20 1.46
CA GLY A 116 9.03 0.78 0.72
C GLY A 116 8.39 1.23 -0.59
N GLU A 117 9.07 2.13 -1.27
CA GLU A 117 8.75 2.60 -2.61
C GLU A 117 9.62 1.87 -3.63
N TYR A 118 8.99 1.13 -4.54
CA TYR A 118 9.65 0.38 -5.60
C TYR A 118 9.45 1.09 -6.94
N LEU A 119 10.55 1.51 -7.55
CA LEU A 119 10.50 2.15 -8.86
C LEU A 119 10.30 1.11 -9.96
N VAL A 120 9.27 1.29 -10.75
CA VAL A 120 9.02 0.47 -11.94
C VAL A 120 9.95 0.92 -13.06
N ALA A 121 10.60 -0.04 -13.71
CA ALA A 121 11.46 0.19 -14.85
C ALA A 121 11.50 -1.05 -15.76
N ALA A 122 11.74 -0.84 -17.05
CA ALA A 122 11.86 -1.95 -18.00
C ALA A 122 13.04 -2.87 -17.70
N ASP A 123 14.14 -2.29 -17.20
CA ASP A 123 15.35 -3.02 -16.80
C ASP A 123 15.62 -2.86 -15.32
N TYR A 124 16.35 -3.80 -14.72
CA TYR A 124 16.87 -3.69 -13.36
C TYR A 124 17.70 -2.40 -13.22
N LYS A 125 17.31 -1.56 -12.28
CA LYS A 125 17.94 -0.26 -12.05
C LYS A 125 18.67 -0.18 -10.71
N CYS A 126 18.07 -0.67 -9.68
CA CYS A 126 18.58 -0.60 -8.31
C CYS A 126 17.79 -1.50 -7.36
N VAL A 127 18.26 -1.58 -6.17
CA VAL A 127 17.50 -2.10 -5.03
C VAL A 127 16.27 -1.23 -4.79
N TYR A 128 15.16 -1.81 -4.35
CA TYR A 128 13.83 -1.21 -4.36
C TYR A 128 13.36 -0.83 -5.78
N SER A 129 13.39 -1.81 -6.67
CA SER A 129 12.79 -1.68 -7.99
C SER A 129 11.80 -2.79 -8.27
N ALA A 130 10.82 -2.52 -9.13
CA ALA A 130 9.94 -3.50 -9.75
C ALA A 130 10.28 -3.54 -11.24
N SER A 131 11.36 -4.25 -11.59
CA SER A 131 11.85 -4.39 -12.96
C SER A 131 11.40 -5.70 -13.57
N TYR A 132 11.45 -5.82 -14.90
CA TYR A 132 10.98 -7.03 -15.62
C TYR A 132 9.53 -7.41 -15.32
N SER A 133 8.72 -6.40 -15.04
CA SER A 133 7.31 -6.54 -14.70
C SER A 133 6.44 -6.35 -15.93
N PHE A 134 5.27 -7.00 -15.96
CA PHE A 134 4.37 -6.95 -17.10
C PHE A 134 2.90 -7.06 -16.69
N ILE A 135 2.00 -6.65 -17.59
CA ILE A 135 0.55 -6.77 -17.42
C ILE A 135 -0.06 -7.58 -18.57
N ASP A 136 -0.98 -8.48 -18.22
CA ASP A 136 -1.92 -9.16 -19.12
C ASP A 136 -3.29 -8.52 -18.93
N LEU A 137 -3.79 -7.85 -19.96
CA LEU A 137 -5.08 -7.16 -19.91
C LEU A 137 -6.28 -8.12 -20.09
N ASN A 138 -6.03 -9.42 -20.25
CA ASN A 138 -7.04 -10.44 -20.51
C ASN A 138 -7.93 -10.14 -21.75
N ASP A 139 -7.38 -9.42 -22.72
CA ASP A 139 -8.05 -9.01 -23.97
C ASP A 139 -7.67 -9.88 -25.19
N GLY A 140 -6.87 -10.93 -24.95
CA GLY A 140 -6.31 -11.82 -25.98
C GLY A 140 -5.11 -11.24 -26.72
N GLY A 141 -4.62 -10.07 -26.29
CA GLY A 141 -3.39 -9.45 -26.78
C GLY A 141 -2.13 -10.03 -26.12
N PRO A 142 -0.94 -9.55 -26.50
CA PRO A 142 0.32 -9.95 -25.87
C PRO A 142 0.48 -9.31 -24.51
N LEU A 143 1.31 -9.94 -23.66
CA LEU A 143 1.80 -9.33 -22.42
C LEU A 143 2.46 -7.99 -22.71
N GLN A 144 2.25 -7.01 -21.85
CA GLN A 144 2.79 -5.68 -22.02
C GLN A 144 3.75 -5.34 -20.88
N ASP A 145 5.01 -5.05 -21.24
CA ASP A 145 6.04 -4.72 -20.26
C ASP A 145 5.71 -3.40 -19.57
N LEU A 146 5.96 -3.34 -18.28
CA LEU A 146 5.90 -2.10 -17.52
C LEU A 146 7.15 -1.26 -17.80
N GLN A 147 6.97 0.04 -17.99
CA GLN A 147 8.02 0.95 -18.43
C GLN A 147 8.47 1.91 -17.33
N SER A 148 7.55 2.39 -16.52
CA SER A 148 7.81 3.34 -15.45
C SER A 148 6.64 3.40 -14.47
N GLY A 149 6.82 4.14 -13.39
CA GLY A 149 5.85 4.32 -12.32
C GLY A 149 6.44 3.93 -10.98
N LYS A 150 5.57 3.76 -9.99
CA LYS A 150 5.97 3.44 -8.63
C LYS A 150 4.97 2.50 -7.98
N VAL A 151 5.49 1.53 -7.23
CA VAL A 151 4.68 0.68 -6.34
C VAL A 151 5.07 0.98 -4.90
N ILE A 152 4.10 1.38 -4.09
CA ILE A 152 4.30 1.56 -2.65
C ILE A 152 3.83 0.29 -1.97
N VAL A 153 4.71 -0.32 -1.19
CA VAL A 153 4.43 -1.50 -0.37
C VAL A 153 4.39 -1.08 1.08
N ALA A 154 3.34 -1.43 1.78
CA ALA A 154 3.18 -1.18 3.21
C ALA A 154 2.46 -2.34 3.90
N GLU A 155 2.78 -2.60 5.15
CA GLU A 155 1.99 -3.48 6.00
C GLU A 155 0.94 -2.64 6.76
N VAL A 156 -0.33 -3.03 6.64
CA VAL A 156 -1.46 -2.40 7.32
C VAL A 156 -2.30 -3.50 7.97
N ASP A 157 -2.44 -3.46 9.29
CA ASP A 157 -3.25 -4.44 10.06
C ASP A 157 -2.88 -5.90 9.79
N GLY A 158 -1.58 -6.19 9.62
CA GLY A 158 -1.08 -7.53 9.33
C GLY A 158 -1.36 -8.02 7.91
N GLN A 159 -1.71 -7.14 7.01
CA GLN A 159 -1.90 -7.38 5.58
C GLN A 159 -0.98 -6.50 4.75
N TYR A 160 -0.65 -6.93 3.55
CA TYR A 160 0.01 -6.07 2.59
C TYR A 160 -0.97 -5.08 1.97
N LYS A 161 -0.53 -3.84 1.80
CA LYS A 161 -1.12 -2.87 0.90
C LYS A 161 -0.11 -2.54 -0.19
N PHE A 162 -0.47 -2.80 -1.44
CA PHE A 162 0.26 -2.36 -2.62
C PHE A 162 -0.52 -1.23 -3.28
N THR A 163 0.12 -0.09 -3.47
CA THR A 163 -0.45 1.04 -4.21
C THR A 163 0.38 1.25 -5.47
N PHE A 164 -0.26 1.15 -6.63
CA PHE A 164 0.34 1.31 -7.94
C PHE A 164 0.07 2.72 -8.44
N GLU A 165 1.12 3.51 -8.66
CA GLU A 165 1.01 4.92 -9.02
C GLU A 165 1.62 5.19 -10.39
N ASN A 166 0.78 5.69 -11.31
CA ASN A 166 1.16 6.11 -12.66
C ASN A 166 2.01 5.07 -13.40
N ILE A 167 1.60 3.81 -13.32
CA ILE A 167 2.31 2.70 -13.97
C ILE A 167 2.12 2.81 -15.47
N ALA A 168 3.19 3.11 -16.19
CA ALA A 168 3.20 3.12 -17.64
C ALA A 168 3.51 1.74 -18.20
N TYR A 169 2.79 1.30 -19.22
CA TYR A 169 2.94 -0.01 -19.83
C TYR A 169 2.78 0.04 -21.37
N GLY A 170 3.35 -0.97 -22.02
CA GLY A 170 3.30 -1.12 -23.46
C GLY A 170 4.08 -0.05 -24.25
N ALA A 171 4.09 -0.18 -25.56
CA ALA A 171 4.81 0.73 -26.44
C ALA A 171 4.19 2.13 -26.50
N ASP A 172 2.88 2.24 -26.28
CA ASP A 172 2.14 3.50 -26.31
C ASP A 172 2.18 4.24 -24.97
N LEU A 173 2.88 3.71 -23.96
CA LEU A 173 3.01 4.26 -22.61
C LEU A 173 1.64 4.61 -21.98
N LYS A 174 0.66 3.72 -22.16
CA LYS A 174 -0.61 3.82 -21.45
C LYS A 174 -0.35 3.75 -19.96
N THR A 175 -1.12 4.45 -19.16
CA THR A 175 -0.94 4.49 -17.71
C THR A 175 -2.12 3.90 -16.96
N PHE A 176 -1.84 3.33 -15.80
CA PHE A 176 -2.87 2.96 -14.84
C PHE A 176 -2.43 3.30 -13.41
N ASN A 177 -3.42 3.36 -12.53
CA ASN A 177 -3.25 3.32 -11.08
C ASN A 177 -3.98 2.09 -10.54
N GLY A 178 -3.65 1.68 -9.32
CA GLY A 178 -4.32 0.52 -8.74
C GLY A 178 -3.97 0.29 -7.29
N VAL A 179 -4.70 -0.62 -6.67
CA VAL A 179 -4.48 -1.01 -5.28
C VAL A 179 -4.72 -2.51 -5.11
N TYR A 180 -4.00 -3.08 -4.16
CA TYR A 180 -4.29 -4.37 -3.55
C TYR A 180 -4.16 -4.26 -2.05
N VAL A 181 -5.12 -4.79 -1.30
CA VAL A 181 -5.02 -4.96 0.16
C VAL A 181 -5.39 -6.39 0.50
N GLY A 182 -4.50 -7.11 1.17
CA GLY A 182 -4.77 -8.50 1.54
C GLY A 182 -3.51 -9.29 1.89
N GLN A 183 -3.71 -10.59 2.09
CA GLN A 183 -2.61 -11.53 2.26
C GLN A 183 -2.03 -11.90 0.89
N VAL A 184 -0.72 -11.93 0.78
CA VAL A 184 -0.04 -12.47 -0.40
C VAL A 184 0.06 -13.99 -0.22
N GLY A 185 -0.52 -14.74 -1.14
CA GLY A 185 -0.46 -16.21 -1.11
C GLY A 185 0.99 -16.70 -1.28
N SER A 186 1.32 -17.79 -0.59
CA SER A 186 2.63 -18.45 -0.75
C SER A 186 2.77 -19.10 -2.12
N VAL A 187 4.01 -19.28 -2.55
CA VAL A 187 4.35 -20.14 -3.71
C VAL A 187 3.73 -21.51 -3.49
N ALA A 188 2.93 -21.96 -4.45
CA ALA A 188 2.31 -23.29 -4.43
C ALA A 188 3.33 -24.39 -4.77
#